data_2f7ef2b3dc6bf485344ecb4c2afda625
#
_entry.id   2f7ef2b3dc6bf485344ecb4c2afda625
#
_cell.length_a   1.000
_cell.length_b   1.000
_cell.length_c   1.000
_cell.angle_alpha   90.00
_cell.angle_beta   90.00
_cell.angle_gamma   90.00
#
_symmetry.space_group_name_H-M   'P 1'
#
loop_
_entity.id
_entity.type
_entity.pdbx_description
1 polymer ?
#
loop_
_entity_poly.entity_id
_entity_poly.type
_entity_poly.pdbx_seq_one_letter_code
_entity_poly.pdbx_strand_id
1 'polypeptide(L)'
;LNFDETFVGEDGELYVGDIMILDARRNVRETAPDVIEQLKILRLSAPIPNDTMSFSPDFPEDLRAQVTQAIVDFSETDAWRDSIGNEDFYGWTSVVPIDDATYNIIRLAFAMGGLTEEDIFGG
;
A
#
# COMPACT_ATOMS: atom_id res chain seq x y z
N LEU A 1 6.77 -8.98 11.83
CA LEU A 1 7.72 -7.91 12.13
C LEU A 1 7.65 -7.54 13.60
N ASN A 2 8.80 -7.37 14.25
CA ASN A 2 8.90 -6.85 15.61
C ASN A 2 9.18 -5.34 15.55
N PHE A 3 8.16 -4.51 15.70
CA PHE A 3 8.30 -3.04 15.59
C PHE A 3 9.07 -2.39 16.75
N ASP A 4 9.36 -3.14 17.83
CA ASP A 4 10.26 -2.67 18.90
C ASP A 4 11.73 -2.60 18.44
N GLU A 5 12.06 -3.29 17.35
CA GLU A 5 13.37 -3.30 16.72
C GLU A 5 13.50 -2.25 15.58
N THR A 6 12.59 -1.26 15.53
CA THR A 6 12.67 -0.18 14.55
C THR A 6 13.93 0.66 14.79
N PHE A 7 14.69 0.91 13.72
CA PHE A 7 15.86 1.78 13.75
C PHE A 7 15.85 2.76 12.57
N VAL A 8 16.71 3.77 12.63
CA VAL A 8 16.93 4.73 11.54
C VAL A 8 18.08 4.24 10.68
N GLY A 9 17.85 4.06 9.39
CA GLY A 9 18.89 3.71 8.41
C GLY A 9 19.84 4.88 8.12
N GLU A 10 20.91 4.61 7.37
CA GLU A 10 21.88 5.63 6.94
C GLU A 10 21.27 6.70 6.02
N ASP A 11 20.21 6.34 5.30
CA ASP A 11 19.39 7.22 4.44
C ASP A 11 18.39 8.08 5.23
N GLY A 12 18.29 7.87 6.54
CA GLY A 12 17.37 8.58 7.41
C GLY A 12 15.97 7.98 7.47
N GLU A 13 15.70 6.87 6.80
CA GLU A 13 14.40 6.19 6.82
C GLU A 13 14.30 5.17 7.98
N LEU A 14 13.09 4.72 8.28
CA LEU A 14 12.82 3.75 9.35
C LEU A 14 12.84 2.32 8.81
N TYR A 15 13.45 1.41 9.56
CA TYR A 15 13.55 0.00 9.19
C TYR A 15 13.22 -0.94 10.36
N VAL A 16 12.73 -2.14 10.02
CA VAL A 16 12.74 -3.33 10.88
C VAL A 16 13.42 -4.46 10.11
N GLY A 17 14.63 -4.83 10.51
CA GLY A 17 15.50 -5.67 9.69
C GLY A 17 15.81 -4.97 8.36
N ASP A 18 15.56 -5.64 7.23
CA ASP A 18 15.77 -5.09 5.89
C ASP A 18 14.51 -4.44 5.28
N ILE A 19 13.43 -4.30 6.06
CA ILE A 19 12.15 -3.78 5.56
C ILE A 19 11.97 -2.33 5.98
N MET A 20 11.83 -1.44 5.00
CA MET A 20 11.51 -0.03 5.22
C MET A 20 10.09 0.11 5.78
N ILE A 21 9.92 0.95 6.81
CA ILE A 21 8.65 1.20 7.49
C ILE A 21 8.18 2.62 7.18
N LEU A 22 7.02 2.72 6.52
CA LEU A 22 6.36 3.98 6.19
C LEU A 22 5.24 4.28 7.20
N ASP A 23 5.58 4.49 8.46
CA ASP A 23 4.61 4.80 9.50
C ASP A 23 4.60 6.29 9.89
N ALA A 24 3.58 6.69 10.67
CA ALA A 24 3.38 8.09 11.05
C ALA A 24 4.55 8.69 11.87
N ARG A 25 5.37 7.89 12.54
CA ARG A 25 6.53 8.36 13.30
C ARG A 25 7.56 9.03 12.39
N ARG A 26 7.67 8.55 11.11
CA ARG A 26 8.52 9.17 10.10
C ARG A 26 8.23 10.65 9.92
N ASN A 27 6.96 11.02 9.86
CA ASN A 27 6.53 12.39 9.53
C ASN A 27 6.73 13.40 10.68
N VAL A 28 6.95 12.95 11.91
CA VAL A 28 7.11 13.84 13.08
C VAL A 28 8.55 13.88 13.60
N ARG A 29 9.48 13.15 13.01
CA ARG A 29 10.88 13.06 13.49
C ARG A 29 11.62 14.38 13.50
N GLU A 30 11.32 15.31 12.60
CA GLU A 30 11.95 16.63 12.60
C GLU A 30 11.61 17.44 13.87
N THR A 31 10.38 17.26 14.40
CA THR A 31 9.89 17.96 15.59
C THR A 31 10.02 17.15 16.87
N ALA A 32 10.10 15.83 16.76
CA ALA A 32 10.26 14.87 17.86
C ALA A 32 11.29 13.78 17.46
N PRO A 33 12.61 14.08 17.51
CA PRO A 33 13.65 13.14 17.05
C PRO A 33 13.67 11.80 17.80
N ASP A 34 13.20 11.79 19.05
CA ASP A 34 13.13 10.63 19.93
C ASP A 34 11.80 9.85 19.84
N VAL A 35 10.94 10.17 18.85
CA VAL A 35 9.62 9.54 18.70
C VAL A 35 9.66 8.01 18.61
N ILE A 36 10.72 7.45 18.01
CA ILE A 36 10.87 6.00 17.84
C ILE A 36 11.11 5.29 19.19
N GLU A 37 11.84 5.94 20.09
CA GLU A 37 12.13 5.41 21.43
C GLU A 37 10.93 5.57 22.36
N GLN A 38 10.18 6.66 22.20
CA GLN A 38 9.06 7.00 23.08
C GLN A 38 7.73 6.36 22.67
N LEU A 39 7.49 6.17 21.36
CA LEU A 39 6.24 5.60 20.85
C LEU A 39 6.44 4.17 20.35
N LYS A 40 5.62 3.27 20.88
CA LYS A 40 5.59 1.86 20.49
C LYS A 40 4.34 1.55 19.67
N ILE A 41 4.51 0.77 18.60
CA ILE A 41 3.39 0.25 17.82
C ILE A 41 2.80 -0.94 18.56
N LEU A 42 1.61 -0.79 19.12
CA LEU A 42 0.92 -1.85 19.88
C LEU A 42 0.22 -2.84 18.97
N ARG A 43 -0.30 -2.37 17.83
CA ARG A 43 -1.08 -3.19 16.90
C ARG A 43 -1.14 -2.53 15.52
N LEU A 44 -1.08 -3.35 14.48
CA LEU A 44 -1.40 -2.95 13.12
C LEU A 44 -2.86 -3.30 12.78
N SER A 45 -3.47 -2.52 11.90
CA SER A 45 -4.72 -2.92 11.24
C SER A 45 -4.48 -4.12 10.30
N ALA A 46 -5.55 -4.71 9.78
CA ALA A 46 -5.42 -5.55 8.60
C ALA A 46 -4.81 -4.72 7.44
N PRO A 47 -4.08 -5.36 6.50
CA PRO A 47 -3.54 -4.68 5.34
C PRO A 47 -4.63 -3.93 4.56
N ILE A 48 -4.33 -2.70 4.18
CA ILE A 48 -5.17 -1.91 3.28
C ILE A 48 -4.67 -2.20 1.87
N PRO A 49 -5.54 -2.66 0.94
CA PRO A 49 -5.13 -2.85 -0.44
C PRO A 49 -4.63 -1.55 -1.06
N ASN A 50 -3.56 -1.64 -1.83
CA ASN A 50 -3.02 -0.53 -2.59
C ASN A 50 -3.93 -0.15 -3.76
N ASP A 51 -3.48 0.85 -4.54
CA ASP A 51 -4.13 1.25 -5.78
C ASP A 51 -4.33 0.08 -6.72
N THR A 52 -5.37 0.15 -7.55
CA THR A 52 -5.73 -0.94 -8.46
C THR A 52 -5.88 -0.48 -9.90
N MET A 53 -5.64 -1.42 -10.81
CA MET A 53 -6.12 -1.33 -12.17
C MET A 53 -7.45 -2.09 -12.28
N SER A 54 -8.50 -1.40 -12.69
CA SER A 54 -9.86 -1.95 -12.76
C SER A 54 -10.36 -1.97 -14.20
N PHE A 55 -11.18 -2.96 -14.51
CA PHE A 55 -11.86 -3.08 -15.80
C PHE A 55 -13.32 -2.68 -15.67
N SER A 56 -13.88 -2.08 -16.74
CA SER A 56 -15.33 -1.86 -16.82
C SER A 56 -16.08 -3.20 -16.69
N PRO A 57 -17.29 -3.22 -16.11
CA PRO A 57 -18.13 -4.41 -16.08
C PRO A 57 -18.41 -5.03 -17.46
N ASP A 58 -18.47 -4.20 -18.50
CA ASP A 58 -18.72 -4.60 -19.89
C ASP A 58 -17.44 -5.03 -20.64
N PHE A 59 -16.27 -5.03 -19.97
CA PHE A 59 -15.02 -5.42 -20.63
C PHE A 59 -15.02 -6.92 -20.90
N PRO A 60 -14.72 -7.38 -22.14
CA PRO A 60 -14.74 -8.79 -22.52
C PRO A 60 -13.88 -9.66 -21.58
N GLU A 61 -14.44 -10.74 -21.06
CA GLU A 61 -13.79 -11.56 -20.02
C GLU A 61 -12.50 -12.21 -20.50
N ASP A 62 -12.48 -12.72 -21.75
CA ASP A 62 -11.30 -13.31 -22.37
C ASP A 62 -10.17 -12.29 -22.56
N LEU A 63 -10.51 -11.07 -22.95
CA LEU A 63 -9.53 -9.99 -23.08
C LEU A 63 -9.05 -9.50 -21.71
N ARG A 64 -9.93 -9.44 -20.72
CA ARG A 64 -9.56 -9.12 -19.33
C ARG A 64 -8.51 -10.10 -18.79
N ALA A 65 -8.73 -11.39 -19.01
CA ALA A 65 -7.77 -12.41 -18.58
C ALA A 65 -6.40 -12.25 -19.27
N GLN A 66 -6.39 -11.96 -20.57
CA GLN A 66 -5.14 -11.74 -21.32
C GLN A 66 -4.40 -10.49 -20.85
N VAL A 67 -5.11 -9.37 -20.66
CA VAL A 67 -4.50 -8.11 -20.19
C VAL A 67 -3.99 -8.27 -18.76
N THR A 68 -4.75 -8.91 -17.87
CA THR A 68 -4.30 -9.19 -16.50
C THR A 68 -3.01 -9.99 -16.49
N GLN A 69 -2.94 -11.07 -17.28
CA GLN A 69 -1.72 -11.87 -17.36
C GLN A 69 -0.54 -11.07 -17.93
N ALA A 70 -0.77 -10.29 -18.97
CA ALA A 70 0.27 -9.46 -19.57
C ALA A 70 0.84 -8.42 -18.57
N ILE A 71 -0.01 -7.85 -17.72
CA ILE A 71 0.42 -6.90 -16.67
C ILE A 71 1.24 -7.62 -15.59
N VAL A 72 0.80 -8.80 -15.16
CA VAL A 72 1.54 -9.63 -14.20
C VAL A 72 2.93 -9.98 -14.76
N ASP A 73 2.98 -10.50 -15.97
CA ASP A 73 4.25 -10.85 -16.63
C ASP A 73 5.16 -9.62 -16.80
N PHE A 74 4.59 -8.46 -17.17
CA PHE A 74 5.34 -7.21 -17.30
C PHE A 74 5.90 -6.74 -15.95
N SER A 75 5.18 -6.95 -14.85
CA SER A 75 5.61 -6.54 -13.51
C SER A 75 6.90 -7.25 -13.02
N GLU A 76 7.27 -8.36 -13.66
CA GLU A 76 8.50 -9.11 -13.35
C GLU A 76 9.72 -8.64 -14.15
N THR A 77 9.55 -7.66 -15.06
CA THR A 77 10.62 -7.19 -15.98
C THR A 77 11.40 -5.99 -15.43
N ASP A 78 12.61 -5.77 -15.95
CA ASP A 78 13.39 -4.55 -15.72
C ASP A 78 12.65 -3.30 -16.19
N ALA A 79 11.95 -3.40 -17.34
CA ALA A 79 11.15 -2.29 -17.87
C ALA A 79 10.03 -1.84 -16.93
N TRP A 80 9.47 -2.75 -16.11
CA TRP A 80 8.56 -2.38 -15.03
C TRP A 80 9.26 -1.54 -13.98
N ARG A 81 10.43 -1.97 -13.51
CA ARG A 81 11.22 -1.25 -12.50
C ARG A 81 11.64 0.15 -12.97
N ASP A 82 11.89 0.30 -14.27
CA ASP A 82 12.24 1.59 -14.89
C ASP A 82 11.02 2.50 -15.16
N SER A 83 9.80 2.00 -14.96
CA SER A 83 8.53 2.70 -15.24
C SER A 83 7.62 2.75 -14.00
N ILE A 84 6.59 1.90 -13.95
CA ILE A 84 5.60 1.90 -12.86
C ILE A 84 6.22 1.51 -11.51
N GLY A 85 7.21 0.63 -11.52
CA GLY A 85 7.96 0.20 -10.34
C GLY A 85 9.02 1.20 -9.87
N ASN A 86 9.24 2.29 -10.59
CA ASN A 86 10.19 3.32 -10.19
C ASN A 86 9.69 4.05 -8.94
N GLU A 87 10.59 4.22 -7.94
CA GLU A 87 10.27 4.84 -6.65
C GLU A 87 9.82 6.30 -6.78
N ASP A 88 10.29 7.01 -7.82
CA ASP A 88 9.88 8.38 -8.12
C ASP A 88 8.48 8.47 -8.76
N PHE A 89 7.87 7.34 -9.10
CA PHE A 89 6.54 7.26 -9.72
C PHE A 89 5.55 6.54 -8.80
N TYR A 90 5.25 5.25 -9.00
CA TYR A 90 4.36 4.49 -8.12
C TYR A 90 5.12 3.59 -7.14
N GLY A 91 6.35 3.18 -7.43
CA GLY A 91 7.14 2.31 -6.58
C GLY A 91 6.55 0.89 -6.42
N TRP A 92 5.69 0.44 -7.35
CA TRP A 92 5.06 -0.87 -7.23
C TRP A 92 6.05 -1.98 -7.53
N THR A 93 6.35 -2.79 -6.53
CA THR A 93 7.30 -3.91 -6.66
C THR A 93 6.73 -5.07 -7.47
N SER A 94 5.41 -5.25 -7.45
CA SER A 94 4.69 -6.27 -8.24
C SER A 94 3.21 -5.95 -8.30
N VAL A 95 2.47 -6.71 -9.13
CA VAL A 95 1.01 -6.69 -9.17
C VAL A 95 0.47 -8.10 -8.97
N VAL A 96 -0.68 -8.21 -8.32
CA VAL A 96 -1.39 -9.47 -8.11
C VAL A 96 -2.87 -9.31 -8.45
N PRO A 97 -3.52 -10.31 -9.05
CA PRO A 97 -4.97 -10.30 -9.20
C PRO A 97 -5.65 -10.29 -7.83
N ILE A 98 -6.65 -9.45 -7.70
CA ILE A 98 -7.50 -9.37 -6.49
C ILE A 98 -8.97 -9.36 -6.91
N ASP A 99 -9.84 -9.58 -5.95
CA ASP A 99 -11.29 -9.45 -6.11
C ASP A 99 -11.86 -8.34 -5.21
N ASP A 100 -13.13 -8.02 -5.43
CA ASP A 100 -13.84 -6.99 -4.67
C ASP A 100 -13.89 -7.29 -3.16
N ALA A 101 -13.89 -8.57 -2.77
CA ALA A 101 -13.93 -8.97 -1.35
C ALA A 101 -12.68 -8.52 -0.58
N THR A 102 -11.55 -8.30 -1.26
CA THR A 102 -10.31 -7.78 -0.67
C THR A 102 -10.54 -6.41 -0.01
N TYR A 103 -11.52 -5.63 -0.51
CA TYR A 103 -11.88 -4.31 0.02
C TYR A 103 -12.90 -4.34 1.17
N ASN A 104 -13.37 -5.51 1.60
CA ASN A 104 -14.35 -5.60 2.68
C ASN A 104 -13.83 -5.01 4.00
N ILE A 105 -12.52 -5.06 4.25
CA ILE A 105 -11.92 -4.44 5.44
C ILE A 105 -12.08 -2.91 5.42
N ILE A 106 -11.98 -2.29 4.25
CA ILE A 106 -12.17 -0.85 4.08
C ILE A 106 -13.65 -0.50 4.28
N ARG A 107 -14.57 -1.26 3.69
CA ARG A 107 -16.03 -1.09 3.88
C ARG A 107 -16.40 -1.20 5.36
N LEU A 108 -15.82 -2.17 6.06
CA LEU A 108 -16.04 -2.33 7.50
C LEU A 108 -15.52 -1.12 8.29
N ALA A 109 -14.32 -0.61 7.96
CA ALA A 109 -13.75 0.56 8.63
C ALA A 109 -14.64 1.80 8.44
N PHE A 110 -15.17 2.03 7.23
CA PHE A 110 -16.12 3.13 6.95
C PHE A 110 -17.42 2.95 7.73
N ALA A 111 -18.01 1.74 7.72
CA ALA A 111 -19.23 1.45 8.46
C ALA A 111 -19.05 1.68 9.97
N MET A 112 -17.91 1.27 10.54
CA MET A 112 -17.59 1.50 11.95
C MET A 112 -17.36 2.98 12.27
N GLY A 113 -16.83 3.75 11.31
CA GLY A 113 -16.67 5.21 11.42
C GLY A 113 -17.96 6.01 11.20
N GLY A 114 -19.05 5.33 10.83
CA GLY A 114 -20.32 5.98 10.48
C GLY A 114 -20.27 6.76 9.18
N LEU A 115 -19.28 6.50 8.31
CA LEU A 115 -19.14 7.14 7.01
C LEU A 115 -20.00 6.45 5.96
N THR A 116 -20.65 7.24 5.14
CA THR A 116 -21.44 6.80 3.98
C THR A 116 -20.68 7.02 2.67
N GLU A 117 -21.14 6.41 1.58
CA GLU A 117 -20.58 6.68 0.24
C GLU A 117 -20.69 8.15 -0.14
N GLU A 118 -21.76 8.84 0.28
CA GLU A 118 -21.96 10.27 0.04
C GLU A 118 -20.92 11.12 0.78
N ASP A 119 -20.54 10.73 2.01
CA ASP A 119 -19.50 11.43 2.79
C ASP A 119 -18.12 11.31 2.12
N ILE A 120 -17.89 10.26 1.34
CA ILE A 120 -16.59 9.94 0.74
C ILE A 120 -16.48 10.47 -0.69
N PHE A 121 -17.54 10.34 -1.48
CA PHE A 121 -17.54 10.62 -2.92
C PHE A 121 -18.44 11.76 -3.35
N GLY A 122 -19.25 12.32 -2.43
CA GLY A 122 -20.29 13.33 -2.70
C GLY A 122 -19.80 14.77 -2.72
N GLY A 123 -18.48 14.99 -2.87
CA GLY A 123 -17.84 16.32 -2.93
C GLY A 123 -17.77 16.91 -4.34
#